data_5d33b08bb894306b1d130c1cb2f08147
#
_entry.id   5d33b08bb894306b1d130c1cb2f08147
#
_cell.length_a   1.000
_cell.length_b   1.000
_cell.length_c   1.000
_cell.angle_alpha   90.00
_cell.angle_beta   90.00
_cell.angle_gamma   90.00
#
_symmetry.space_group_name_H-M   'P 1'
#
loop_
_entity.id
_entity.type
_entity.pdbx_description
1 polymer ?
#
loop_
_entity_poly.entity_id
_entity_poly.type
_entity_poly.pdbx_seq_one_letter_code
_entity_poly.pdbx_strand_id
1 'polypeptide(L)'
;MNVLERITARDDVESRYGMDWWLQQWATTGGLSASPVTTWSGVGGERIGNDFAAYCRQAYKSNGVVFACSLARMLLFSEARFKFRQLRSSRPGDLFGTPELALLERPWPNGTTGELLSRMDQDATLAGQAYYWRTPQRRLKRLRPDWVTIVSTDSSDDPMASLSSEILGYMYGPPSQPQQAKLLPVNEVAHWAPIPDPDAAWRGMSWLTPILREIDADSAATNHKLQFFEHAATPNMVIKFDSTVTQAQVEAFAQVFAERHEGLANAYKTLVLGGGADAHVVGSNFEQMSFKVVQGAGETRIAAAAGVPPVIVGLSEGLQAATYSNYGQARRKFADGWARPSWRSAAAALANVIDVPAGAELWYDDRDIPFLQEDQKDAAEIRSVDAVSIKALIEAGYEPDAVIAAVAADDLTLLSGQHTGMMSVQLRPPGTPSALADPVPVP
;
A
#
# COMPACT_ATOMS: atom_id res chain seq x y z
N MET A 1 1.42 -12.22 38.04
CA MET A 1 0.55 -13.24 37.45
C MET A 1 1.38 -14.21 36.65
N ASN A 2 1.43 -15.46 37.05
CA ASN A 2 2.33 -16.49 36.52
C ASN A 2 1.76 -17.00 35.16
N VAL A 3 2.62 -17.52 34.27
CA VAL A 3 2.19 -18.05 32.95
C VAL A 3 1.07 -19.11 33.08
N LEU A 4 1.10 -19.89 34.16
CA LEU A 4 0.04 -20.85 34.47
C LEU A 4 -1.29 -20.20 34.83
N GLU A 5 -1.30 -19.04 35.51
CA GLU A 5 -2.53 -18.28 35.80
C GLU A 5 -3.12 -17.63 34.54
N ARG A 6 -2.30 -17.31 33.55
CA ARG A 6 -2.79 -16.84 32.24
C ARG A 6 -3.43 -17.94 31.41
N ILE A 7 -2.90 -19.17 31.48
CA ILE A 7 -3.47 -20.32 30.77
C ILE A 7 -4.80 -20.73 31.40
N THR A 8 -4.90 -20.76 32.75
CA THR A 8 -6.15 -21.10 33.44
C THR A 8 -7.21 -20.02 33.33
N ALA A 9 -6.83 -18.74 33.27
CA ALA A 9 -7.75 -17.65 32.98
C ALA A 9 -8.34 -17.71 31.55
N ARG A 10 -7.56 -18.22 30.58
CA ARG A 10 -7.97 -18.42 29.19
C ARG A 10 -8.97 -19.58 29.06
N ASP A 11 -8.72 -20.69 29.78
CA ASP A 11 -9.64 -21.84 29.83
C ASP A 11 -10.95 -21.47 30.54
N ASP A 12 -10.91 -20.57 31.55
CA ASP A 12 -12.09 -20.09 32.28
C ASP A 12 -12.95 -19.14 31.40
N VAL A 13 -12.37 -18.36 30.51
CA VAL A 13 -13.10 -17.51 29.54
C VAL A 13 -13.74 -18.37 28.45
N GLU A 14 -13.04 -19.36 27.92
CA GLU A 14 -13.63 -20.31 26.97
C GLU A 14 -14.76 -21.16 27.59
N SER A 15 -14.68 -21.50 28.88
CA SER A 15 -15.71 -22.26 29.59
C SER A 15 -16.94 -21.42 29.99
N ARG A 16 -16.75 -20.11 30.29
CA ARG A 16 -17.86 -19.22 30.69
C ARG A 16 -18.63 -18.65 29.49
N TYR A 17 -17.96 -18.48 28.36
CA TYR A 17 -18.51 -17.88 27.15
C TYR A 17 -18.28 -18.80 25.95
N GLY A 18 -18.79 -20.02 26.01
CA GLY A 18 -18.74 -20.97 24.91
C GLY A 18 -19.32 -20.37 23.63
N MET A 19 -18.85 -20.87 22.49
CA MET A 19 -19.28 -20.47 21.13
C MET A 19 -20.80 -20.32 21.00
N ASP A 20 -21.57 -21.23 21.62
CA ASP A 20 -23.04 -21.26 21.58
C ASP A 20 -23.66 -20.07 22.33
N TRP A 21 -23.09 -19.65 23.46
CA TRP A 21 -23.53 -18.48 24.18
C TRP A 21 -23.31 -17.20 23.37
N TRP A 22 -22.16 -17.12 22.73
CA TRP A 22 -21.77 -15.98 21.90
C TRP A 22 -22.68 -15.86 20.66
N LEU A 23 -22.93 -16.95 19.96
CA LEU A 23 -23.85 -17.00 18.82
C LEU A 23 -25.29 -16.67 19.22
N GLN A 24 -25.73 -17.09 20.42
CA GLN A 24 -27.04 -16.82 20.92
C GLN A 24 -27.25 -15.34 21.30
N GLN A 25 -26.22 -14.72 21.87
CA GLN A 25 -26.21 -13.29 22.14
C GLN A 25 -26.15 -12.45 20.87
N TRP A 26 -25.35 -12.85 19.89
CA TRP A 26 -25.28 -12.24 18.57
C TRP A 26 -26.63 -12.28 17.84
N ALA A 27 -27.32 -13.41 17.90
CA ALA A 27 -28.61 -13.58 17.26
C ALA A 27 -29.74 -12.76 17.94
N THR A 28 -29.70 -12.58 19.26
CA THR A 28 -30.75 -11.86 20.02
C THR A 28 -30.67 -10.33 19.88
N THR A 29 -29.50 -9.78 19.52
CA THR A 29 -29.33 -8.32 19.41
C THR A 29 -29.54 -7.77 18.00
N GLY A 30 -30.00 -8.59 17.07
CA GLY A 30 -30.37 -8.12 15.72
C GLY A 30 -29.20 -7.65 14.85
N GLY A 31 -28.00 -8.21 15.06
CA GLY A 31 -26.82 -7.83 14.28
C GLY A 31 -26.48 -6.36 14.49
N LEU A 32 -25.43 -6.12 15.19
CA LEU A 32 -24.84 -4.84 15.55
C LEU A 32 -25.25 -3.66 14.66
N SER A 33 -25.82 -2.65 15.26
CA SER A 33 -26.01 -1.31 14.72
C SER A 33 -24.71 -0.82 14.07
N ALA A 34 -24.80 0.04 13.07
CA ALA A 34 -23.74 0.51 12.18
C ALA A 34 -22.56 1.27 12.86
N SER A 35 -22.32 1.08 14.12
CA SER A 35 -21.14 1.62 14.81
C SER A 35 -19.93 0.75 14.52
N PRO A 36 -18.78 1.31 14.15
CA PRO A 36 -17.55 0.55 13.86
C PRO A 36 -16.96 -0.12 15.11
N VAL A 37 -17.36 0.30 16.30
CA VAL A 37 -16.99 -0.30 17.60
C VAL A 37 -18.24 -0.66 18.36
N THR A 38 -18.37 -1.91 18.75
CA THR A 38 -19.48 -2.37 19.60
C THR A 38 -18.91 -3.14 20.76
N THR A 39 -19.11 -2.62 21.94
CA THR A 39 -18.74 -3.26 23.21
C THR A 39 -19.96 -3.88 23.84
N TRP A 40 -19.79 -5.09 24.35
CA TRP A 40 -20.82 -5.77 25.09
C TRP A 40 -20.23 -6.58 26.23
N SER A 41 -20.71 -6.33 27.48
CA SER A 41 -20.49 -7.20 28.65
C SER A 41 -19.15 -7.92 28.74
N GLY A 42 -18.03 -7.20 28.61
CA GLY A 42 -16.69 -7.79 28.72
C GLY A 42 -16.09 -8.30 27.40
N VAL A 43 -16.77 -8.15 26.26
CA VAL A 43 -16.26 -8.53 24.93
C VAL A 43 -16.46 -7.37 23.97
N GLY A 44 -15.36 -6.88 23.39
CA GLY A 44 -15.35 -5.84 22.37
C GLY A 44 -15.40 -6.41 20.95
N GLY A 45 -15.98 -5.63 20.04
CA GLY A 45 -15.98 -5.99 18.61
C GLY A 45 -15.59 -4.81 17.74
N GLU A 46 -14.55 -4.97 16.92
CA GLU A 46 -14.14 -3.96 15.95
C GLU A 46 -14.45 -4.41 14.53
N ARG A 47 -15.04 -3.51 13.75
CA ARG A 47 -15.29 -3.68 12.31
C ARG A 47 -14.54 -2.60 11.53
N ILE A 48 -14.50 -2.75 10.20
CA ILE A 48 -13.92 -1.72 9.33
C ILE A 48 -14.58 -0.35 9.58
N GLY A 49 -13.75 0.70 9.56
CA GLY A 49 -14.18 2.07 9.86
C GLY A 49 -14.84 2.80 8.69
N ASN A 50 -15.07 2.14 7.53
CA ASN A 50 -15.58 2.75 6.31
C ASN A 50 -16.67 1.91 5.63
N ASP A 51 -17.37 2.50 4.67
CA ASP A 51 -18.26 1.77 3.76
C ASP A 51 -17.44 1.14 2.61
N PHE A 52 -17.06 -0.12 2.78
CA PHE A 52 -16.31 -0.89 1.79
C PHE A 52 -16.98 -0.89 0.41
N ALA A 53 -18.29 -0.99 0.34
CA ALA A 53 -19.01 -1.05 -0.93
C ALA A 53 -19.01 0.31 -1.65
N ALA A 54 -19.11 1.41 -0.89
CA ALA A 54 -18.97 2.76 -1.43
C ALA A 54 -17.53 3.00 -1.93
N TYR A 55 -16.51 2.64 -1.18
CA TYR A 55 -15.11 2.76 -1.59
C TYR A 55 -14.81 1.97 -2.86
N CYS A 56 -15.35 0.76 -2.99
CA CYS A 56 -15.24 -0.03 -4.21
C CYS A 56 -15.87 0.66 -5.42
N ARG A 57 -17.07 1.23 -5.27
CA ARG A 57 -17.82 1.78 -6.40
C ARG A 57 -17.41 3.21 -6.73
N GLN A 58 -17.33 4.08 -5.71
CA GLN A 58 -17.20 5.52 -5.87
C GLN A 58 -15.74 5.98 -5.94
N ALA A 59 -14.80 5.29 -5.28
CA ALA A 59 -13.39 5.62 -5.36
C ALA A 59 -12.64 4.71 -6.37
N TYR A 60 -12.55 3.42 -6.08
CA TYR A 60 -11.68 2.51 -6.85
C TYR A 60 -12.13 2.30 -8.30
N LYS A 61 -13.44 2.13 -8.55
CA LYS A 61 -13.97 1.83 -9.89
C LYS A 61 -14.35 3.05 -10.72
N SER A 62 -14.44 4.24 -10.11
CA SER A 62 -14.90 5.45 -10.78
C SER A 62 -13.82 6.53 -10.91
N ASN A 63 -12.79 6.53 -10.07
CA ASN A 63 -11.71 7.50 -10.14
C ASN A 63 -10.45 6.88 -10.75
N GLY A 64 -10.02 7.44 -11.91
CA GLY A 64 -8.88 6.92 -12.67
C GLY A 64 -7.54 7.04 -11.93
N VAL A 65 -7.35 8.09 -11.14
CA VAL A 65 -6.11 8.30 -10.39
C VAL A 65 -6.00 7.32 -9.22
N VAL A 66 -7.10 7.12 -8.49
CA VAL A 66 -7.18 6.11 -7.42
C VAL A 66 -6.90 4.72 -7.97
N PHE A 67 -7.50 4.39 -9.12
CA PHE A 67 -7.25 3.10 -9.77
C PHE A 67 -5.80 2.94 -10.19
N ALA A 68 -5.20 3.95 -10.85
CA ALA A 68 -3.82 3.91 -11.31
C ALA A 68 -2.82 3.74 -10.15
N CYS A 69 -3.00 4.49 -9.06
CA CYS A 69 -2.17 4.37 -7.85
C CYS A 69 -2.34 3.00 -7.18
N SER A 70 -3.56 2.51 -7.04
CA SER A 70 -3.84 1.20 -6.46
C SER A 70 -3.27 0.07 -7.33
N LEU A 71 -3.37 0.18 -8.66
CA LEU A 71 -2.79 -0.79 -9.59
C LEU A 71 -1.26 -0.82 -9.51
N ALA A 72 -0.61 0.35 -9.46
CA ALA A 72 0.85 0.43 -9.32
C ALA A 72 1.34 -0.22 -8.01
N ARG A 73 0.64 0.01 -6.91
CA ARG A 73 0.90 -0.64 -5.61
C ARG A 73 0.72 -2.15 -5.72
N MET A 74 -0.44 -2.59 -6.20
CA MET A 74 -0.80 -4.01 -6.31
C MET A 74 0.21 -4.78 -7.18
N LEU A 75 0.61 -4.22 -8.34
CA LEU A 75 1.58 -4.84 -9.24
C LEU A 75 2.94 -4.99 -8.57
N LEU A 76 3.47 -3.93 -7.96
CA LEU A 76 4.76 -4.02 -7.26
C LEU A 76 4.69 -4.94 -6.05
N PHE A 77 3.61 -4.87 -5.26
CA PHE A 77 3.44 -5.69 -4.08
C PHE A 77 3.35 -7.18 -4.40
N SER A 78 2.78 -7.54 -5.54
CA SER A 78 2.62 -8.93 -5.99
C SER A 78 3.92 -9.60 -6.45
N GLU A 79 4.98 -8.84 -6.70
CA GLU A 79 6.26 -9.38 -7.17
C GLU A 79 7.06 -10.11 -6.08
N ALA A 80 6.86 -9.77 -4.79
CA ALA A 80 7.62 -10.35 -3.70
C ALA A 80 7.33 -11.85 -3.52
N ARG A 81 8.34 -12.56 -3.06
CA ARG A 81 8.26 -13.94 -2.64
C ARG A 81 8.56 -14.05 -1.15
N PHE A 82 8.12 -15.10 -0.51
CA PHE A 82 8.40 -15.34 0.89
C PHE A 82 9.44 -16.44 1.06
N LYS A 83 10.35 -16.23 2.00
CA LYS A 83 11.36 -17.15 2.48
C LYS A 83 11.41 -17.07 4.00
N PHE A 84 12.04 -18.05 4.63
CA PHE A 84 12.43 -17.88 6.02
C PHE A 84 13.79 -17.22 6.11
N ARG A 85 13.96 -16.34 7.07
CA ARG A 85 15.23 -15.72 7.41
C ARG A 85 15.71 -16.28 8.75
N GLN A 86 16.90 -16.85 8.79
CA GLN A 86 17.49 -17.34 10.03
C GLN A 86 17.91 -16.16 10.92
N LEU A 87 17.64 -16.27 12.22
CA LEU A 87 18.09 -15.31 13.22
C LEU A 87 19.28 -15.92 13.99
N ARG A 88 20.47 -15.36 13.84
CA ARG A 88 21.67 -15.75 14.60
C ARG A 88 22.00 -14.65 15.60
N SER A 89 21.89 -14.95 16.90
CA SER A 89 22.15 -13.96 17.97
C SER A 89 21.41 -12.63 17.74
N SER A 90 20.12 -12.71 17.35
CA SER A 90 19.26 -11.57 16.99
C SER A 90 19.71 -10.77 15.75
N ARG A 91 20.66 -11.29 14.96
CA ARG A 91 21.06 -10.70 13.67
C ARG A 91 20.44 -11.45 12.50
N PRO A 92 20.04 -10.73 11.43
CA PRO A 92 19.55 -11.35 10.22
C PRO A 92 20.63 -12.25 9.60
N GLY A 93 20.25 -13.47 9.26
CA GLY A 93 21.06 -14.43 8.51
C GLY A 93 20.52 -14.69 7.11
N ASP A 94 20.92 -15.82 6.52
CA ASP A 94 20.55 -16.18 5.16
C ASP A 94 19.06 -16.52 5.01
N LEU A 95 18.56 -16.30 3.80
CA LEU A 95 17.22 -16.72 3.41
C LEU A 95 17.23 -18.19 3.00
N PHE A 96 16.25 -18.97 3.48
CA PHE A 96 16.07 -20.36 3.14
C PHE A 96 14.60 -20.72 2.92
N GLY A 97 14.33 -21.83 2.28
CA GLY A 97 12.98 -22.35 2.05
C GLY A 97 12.76 -23.69 2.74
N THR A 98 11.52 -23.93 3.14
CA THR A 98 11.04 -25.22 3.63
C THR A 98 9.68 -25.55 2.99
N PRO A 99 9.20 -26.80 3.08
CA PRO A 99 7.91 -27.19 2.51
C PRO A 99 6.71 -26.42 3.08
N GLU A 100 6.82 -25.81 4.24
CA GLU A 100 5.77 -25.01 4.88
C GLU A 100 5.40 -23.77 4.05
N LEU A 101 6.33 -23.24 3.25
CA LEU A 101 6.08 -22.13 2.32
C LEU A 101 5.11 -22.47 1.20
N ALA A 102 4.88 -23.78 0.94
CA ALA A 102 3.94 -24.22 -0.09
C ALA A 102 2.53 -23.64 0.09
N LEU A 103 2.11 -23.34 1.33
CA LEU A 103 0.84 -22.68 1.61
C LEU A 103 0.76 -21.27 1.04
N LEU A 104 1.87 -20.53 1.01
CA LEU A 104 1.94 -19.20 0.44
C LEU A 104 2.21 -19.22 -1.07
N GLU A 105 2.95 -20.23 -1.55
CA GLU A 105 3.23 -20.41 -2.98
C GLU A 105 1.98 -20.84 -3.76
N ARG A 106 1.13 -21.67 -3.14
CA ARG A 106 -0.12 -22.17 -3.71
C ARG A 106 -1.27 -22.05 -2.71
N PRO A 107 -1.73 -20.84 -2.43
CA PRO A 107 -2.69 -20.57 -1.35
C PRO A 107 -4.05 -21.24 -1.57
N TRP A 108 -4.46 -21.42 -2.82
CA TRP A 108 -5.68 -22.13 -3.24
C TRP A 108 -5.44 -22.81 -4.60
N PRO A 109 -6.36 -23.67 -5.10
CA PRO A 109 -6.24 -24.30 -6.41
C PRO A 109 -6.04 -23.23 -7.51
N ASN A 110 -4.98 -23.37 -8.29
CA ASN A 110 -4.52 -22.44 -9.33
C ASN A 110 -4.14 -21.03 -8.83
N GLY A 111 -4.03 -20.81 -7.50
CA GLY A 111 -3.57 -19.57 -6.93
C GLY A 111 -2.04 -19.47 -6.87
N THR A 112 -1.53 -18.26 -6.83
CA THR A 112 -0.10 -17.94 -6.72
C THR A 112 0.15 -16.97 -5.56
N THR A 113 1.40 -16.84 -5.10
CA THR A 113 1.80 -15.82 -4.13
C THR A 113 1.45 -14.41 -4.63
N GLY A 114 1.70 -14.12 -5.90
CA GLY A 114 1.39 -12.82 -6.49
C GLY A 114 -0.10 -12.50 -6.44
N GLU A 115 -0.98 -13.47 -6.72
CA GLU A 115 -2.42 -13.27 -6.61
C GLU A 115 -2.87 -13.08 -5.15
N LEU A 116 -2.27 -13.80 -4.20
CA LEU A 116 -2.50 -13.62 -2.77
C LEU A 116 -2.18 -12.17 -2.36
N LEU A 117 -0.98 -11.70 -2.70
CA LEU A 117 -0.52 -10.36 -2.36
C LEU A 117 -1.34 -9.27 -3.04
N SER A 118 -1.67 -9.44 -4.34
CA SER A 118 -2.53 -8.50 -5.05
C SER A 118 -3.87 -8.28 -4.34
N ARG A 119 -4.50 -9.35 -3.89
CA ARG A 119 -5.77 -9.28 -3.16
C ARG A 119 -5.59 -8.72 -1.75
N MET A 120 -4.46 -8.98 -1.08
CA MET A 120 -4.13 -8.38 0.22
C MET A 120 -4.03 -6.86 0.11
N ASP A 121 -3.27 -6.33 -0.86
CA ASP A 121 -3.15 -4.88 -1.04
C ASP A 121 -4.48 -4.24 -1.47
N GLN A 122 -5.26 -4.92 -2.32
CA GLN A 122 -6.58 -4.43 -2.71
C GLN A 122 -7.52 -4.31 -1.51
N ASP A 123 -7.56 -5.31 -0.62
CA ASP A 123 -8.39 -5.26 0.58
C ASP A 123 -7.92 -4.19 1.55
N ALA A 124 -6.61 -4.08 1.78
CA ALA A 124 -6.03 -3.05 2.63
C ALA A 124 -6.25 -1.63 2.06
N THR A 125 -6.18 -1.48 0.73
CA THR A 125 -6.52 -0.22 0.05
C THR A 125 -7.96 0.20 0.33
N LEU A 126 -8.90 -0.73 0.26
CA LEU A 126 -10.34 -0.42 0.34
C LEU A 126 -10.87 -0.41 1.77
N ALA A 127 -10.43 -1.35 2.60
CA ALA A 127 -10.94 -1.54 3.96
C ALA A 127 -9.94 -1.17 5.05
N GLY A 128 -8.69 -0.83 4.69
CA GLY A 128 -7.60 -0.62 5.64
C GLY A 128 -6.94 -1.90 6.12
N GLN A 129 -7.48 -3.06 5.78
CA GLN A 129 -6.99 -4.35 6.28
C GLN A 129 -7.42 -5.51 5.39
N ALA A 130 -6.66 -6.62 5.47
CA ALA A 130 -6.92 -7.85 4.74
C ALA A 130 -6.90 -9.04 5.70
N TYR A 131 -7.73 -10.05 5.41
CA TYR A 131 -7.86 -11.25 6.24
C TYR A 131 -7.81 -12.51 5.39
N TYR A 132 -7.01 -13.47 5.84
CA TYR A 132 -6.88 -14.79 5.21
C TYR A 132 -6.98 -15.88 6.26
N TRP A 133 -7.93 -16.77 6.08
CA TRP A 133 -8.14 -17.92 6.97
C TRP A 133 -7.44 -19.16 6.42
N ARG A 134 -6.63 -19.82 7.27
CA ARG A 134 -6.08 -21.14 7.02
C ARG A 134 -7.15 -22.19 7.29
N THR A 135 -7.63 -22.81 6.22
CA THR A 135 -8.63 -23.88 6.33
C THR A 135 -8.01 -25.18 6.87
N PRO A 136 -8.83 -26.11 7.43
CA PRO A 136 -8.34 -27.44 7.85
C PRO A 136 -7.65 -28.22 6.73
N GLN A 137 -7.96 -27.94 5.47
CA GLN A 137 -7.31 -28.55 4.30
C GLN A 137 -5.97 -27.90 3.93
N ARG A 138 -5.40 -27.06 4.82
CA ARG A 138 -4.15 -26.31 4.60
C ARG A 138 -4.21 -25.48 3.32
N ARG A 139 -5.26 -24.68 3.15
CA ARG A 139 -5.43 -23.69 2.09
C ARG A 139 -5.78 -22.34 2.70
N LEU A 140 -5.41 -21.27 2.03
CA LEU A 140 -5.83 -19.93 2.43
C LEU A 140 -7.15 -19.58 1.75
N LYS A 141 -8.04 -18.98 2.51
CA LYS A 141 -9.30 -18.41 2.03
C LYS A 141 -9.35 -16.95 2.40
N ARG A 142 -9.48 -16.08 1.38
CA ARG A 142 -9.72 -14.65 1.59
C ARG A 142 -11.06 -14.48 2.33
N LEU A 143 -11.03 -13.72 3.39
CA LEU A 143 -12.22 -13.26 4.09
C LEU A 143 -12.53 -11.83 3.61
N ARG A 144 -13.76 -11.60 3.27
CA ARG A 144 -14.21 -10.28 2.85
C ARG A 144 -14.18 -9.31 4.03
N PRO A 145 -13.44 -8.18 4.00
CA PRO A 145 -13.16 -7.38 5.20
C PRO A 145 -14.41 -6.81 5.88
N ASP A 146 -15.43 -6.43 5.11
CA ASP A 146 -16.70 -5.90 5.62
C ASP A 146 -17.58 -6.96 6.30
N TRP A 147 -17.21 -8.24 6.20
CA TRP A 147 -17.86 -9.37 6.88
C TRP A 147 -17.10 -9.86 8.11
N VAL A 148 -15.95 -9.27 8.39
CA VAL A 148 -15.14 -9.64 9.56
C VAL A 148 -15.42 -8.67 10.70
N THR A 149 -15.60 -9.21 11.90
CA THR A 149 -15.57 -8.47 13.16
C THR A 149 -14.43 -9.03 14.00
N ILE A 150 -13.49 -8.19 14.39
CA ILE A 150 -12.43 -8.54 15.33
C ILE A 150 -13.07 -8.60 16.71
N VAL A 151 -12.92 -9.73 17.37
CA VAL A 151 -13.46 -9.94 18.72
C VAL A 151 -12.32 -9.82 19.72
N SER A 152 -12.45 -8.93 20.68
CA SER A 152 -11.42 -8.65 21.69
C SER A 152 -11.97 -8.77 23.12
N THR A 153 -11.08 -8.84 24.09
CA THR A 153 -11.40 -8.83 25.51
C THR A 153 -11.75 -7.44 26.06
N ASP A 154 -11.80 -6.41 25.19
CA ASP A 154 -12.11 -5.06 25.61
C ASP A 154 -13.51 -4.97 26.23
N SER A 155 -13.55 -4.48 27.46
CA SER A 155 -14.80 -4.08 28.11
C SER A 155 -14.89 -2.56 28.12
N SER A 156 -15.96 -2.01 27.54
CA SER A 156 -16.18 -0.55 27.53
C SER A 156 -16.41 0.04 28.92
N ASP A 157 -16.71 -0.81 29.91
CA ASP A 157 -17.08 -0.36 31.25
C ASP A 157 -15.87 -0.12 32.17
N ASP A 158 -14.68 -0.59 31.78
CA ASP A 158 -13.44 -0.37 32.52
C ASP A 158 -12.31 0.12 31.60
N PRO A 159 -11.94 1.41 31.69
CA PRO A 159 -10.82 1.96 30.92
C PRO A 159 -9.48 1.26 31.17
N MET A 160 -9.33 0.58 32.33
CA MET A 160 -8.12 -0.18 32.64
C MET A 160 -8.11 -1.57 32.01
N ALA A 161 -9.27 -2.09 31.60
CA ALA A 161 -9.37 -3.36 30.86
C ALA A 161 -8.72 -3.24 29.46
N SER A 162 -8.73 -2.05 28.86
CA SER A 162 -8.07 -1.80 27.56
C SER A 162 -6.55 -2.03 27.60
N LEU A 163 -5.90 -1.92 28.78
CA LEU A 163 -4.49 -2.20 28.97
C LEU A 163 -4.14 -3.70 28.85
N SER A 164 -5.11 -4.57 29.01
CA SER A 164 -4.98 -6.03 28.90
C SER A 164 -5.78 -6.60 27.73
N SER A 165 -6.23 -5.75 26.81
CA SER A 165 -6.98 -6.17 25.65
C SER A 165 -6.20 -7.13 24.77
N GLU A 166 -6.82 -8.25 24.42
CA GLU A 166 -6.30 -9.25 23.48
C GLU A 166 -7.35 -9.62 22.46
N ILE A 167 -6.94 -9.96 21.24
CA ILE A 167 -7.83 -10.49 20.23
C ILE A 167 -8.20 -11.93 20.60
N LEU A 168 -9.48 -12.21 20.77
CA LEU A 168 -10.03 -13.56 21.04
C LEU A 168 -10.23 -14.36 19.74
N GLY A 169 -10.56 -13.69 18.65
CA GLY A 169 -10.81 -14.31 17.37
C GLY A 169 -11.43 -13.36 16.35
N TYR A 170 -11.85 -13.93 15.23
CA TYR A 170 -12.47 -13.19 14.13
C TYR A 170 -13.83 -13.80 13.81
N MET A 171 -14.89 -13.02 14.02
CA MET A 171 -16.23 -13.43 13.61
C MET A 171 -16.42 -13.12 12.14
N TYR A 172 -16.68 -14.14 11.32
CA TYR A 172 -16.89 -14.02 9.88
C TYR A 172 -18.32 -14.39 9.50
N GLY A 173 -19.03 -13.46 8.93
CA GLY A 173 -20.39 -13.67 8.42
C GLY A 173 -20.98 -12.40 7.80
N PRO A 174 -21.93 -12.56 6.87
CA PRO A 174 -22.59 -11.40 6.26
C PRO A 174 -23.35 -10.61 7.32
N PRO A 175 -23.23 -9.28 7.32
CA PRO A 175 -23.95 -8.43 8.29
C PRO A 175 -25.48 -8.61 8.29
N SER A 176 -26.04 -9.02 7.15
CA SER A 176 -27.47 -9.30 6.99
C SER A 176 -27.93 -10.63 7.62
N GLN A 177 -26.99 -11.52 7.95
CA GLN A 177 -27.30 -12.86 8.48
C GLN A 177 -26.33 -13.22 9.63
N PRO A 178 -26.38 -12.52 10.74
CA PRO A 178 -25.45 -12.70 11.86
C PRO A 178 -25.47 -14.13 12.45
N GLN A 179 -26.61 -14.80 12.40
CA GLN A 179 -26.77 -16.19 12.84
C GLN A 179 -25.94 -17.21 12.03
N GLN A 180 -25.44 -16.83 10.84
CA GLN A 180 -24.56 -17.66 10.02
C GLN A 180 -23.07 -17.34 10.25
N ALA A 181 -22.76 -16.39 11.14
CA ALA A 181 -21.40 -16.02 11.43
C ALA A 181 -20.65 -17.16 12.12
N LYS A 182 -19.38 -17.32 11.74
CA LYS A 182 -18.48 -18.32 12.30
C LYS A 182 -17.32 -17.62 12.99
N LEU A 183 -17.04 -18.02 14.22
CA LEU A 183 -15.85 -17.61 14.94
C LEU A 183 -14.63 -18.39 14.42
N LEU A 184 -13.59 -17.69 14.03
CA LEU A 184 -12.31 -18.20 13.58
C LEU A 184 -11.25 -17.88 14.63
N PRO A 185 -10.44 -18.86 15.06
CA PRO A 185 -9.42 -18.62 16.07
C PRO A 185 -8.28 -17.75 15.52
N VAL A 186 -7.60 -17.00 16.41
CA VAL A 186 -6.55 -16.05 16.06
C VAL A 186 -5.42 -16.71 15.27
N ASN A 187 -5.00 -17.92 15.67
CA ASN A 187 -3.90 -18.65 15.06
C ASN A 187 -4.21 -19.26 13.67
N GLU A 188 -5.44 -19.14 13.21
CA GLU A 188 -5.85 -19.59 11.85
C GLU A 188 -6.06 -18.42 10.89
N VAL A 189 -5.97 -17.16 11.35
CA VAL A 189 -6.24 -15.99 10.53
C VAL A 189 -5.01 -15.10 10.42
N ALA A 190 -4.56 -14.85 9.21
CA ALA A 190 -3.60 -13.79 8.92
C ALA A 190 -4.38 -12.48 8.82
N HIS A 191 -4.15 -11.56 9.74
CA HIS A 191 -4.71 -10.21 9.77
C HIS A 191 -3.60 -9.20 9.43
N TRP A 192 -3.75 -8.52 8.32
CA TRP A 192 -2.81 -7.51 7.84
C TRP A 192 -3.48 -6.14 7.80
N ALA A 193 -3.03 -5.23 8.64
CA ALA A 193 -3.48 -3.85 8.76
C ALA A 193 -2.27 -2.91 8.65
N PRO A 194 -1.85 -2.52 7.41
CA PRO A 194 -0.61 -1.78 7.19
C PRO A 194 -0.63 -0.36 7.75
N ILE A 195 -1.80 0.27 7.85
CA ILE A 195 -1.98 1.59 8.42
C ILE A 195 -2.93 1.44 9.61
N PRO A 196 -2.45 1.63 10.85
CA PRO A 196 -3.31 1.54 12.02
C PRO A 196 -4.37 2.66 12.02
N ASP A 197 -5.58 2.34 12.48
CA ASP A 197 -6.63 3.34 12.70
C ASP A 197 -6.44 3.95 14.10
N PRO A 198 -6.27 5.29 14.22
CA PRO A 198 -6.06 5.92 15.53
C PRO A 198 -7.27 5.83 16.46
N ASP A 199 -8.47 5.57 15.91
CA ASP A 199 -9.72 5.46 16.68
C ASP A 199 -10.02 4.01 17.12
N ALA A 200 -9.08 3.08 16.89
CA ALA A 200 -9.29 1.66 17.19
C ALA A 200 -8.02 1.00 17.71
N ALA A 201 -8.15 -0.12 18.42
CA ALA A 201 -7.01 -0.86 18.95
C ALA A 201 -6.40 -1.81 17.91
N TRP A 202 -7.21 -2.42 17.06
CA TRP A 202 -6.79 -3.55 16.22
C TRP A 202 -7.01 -3.38 14.72
N ARG A 203 -8.02 -2.59 14.33
CA ARG A 203 -8.33 -2.42 12.91
C ARG A 203 -7.35 -1.46 12.21
N GLY A 204 -7.27 -1.60 10.90
CA GLY A 204 -6.54 -0.66 10.04
C GLY A 204 -7.46 0.40 9.41
N MET A 205 -6.85 1.45 8.91
CA MET A 205 -7.48 2.54 8.16
C MET A 205 -7.08 2.50 6.70
N SER A 206 -8.03 2.68 5.79
CA SER A 206 -7.75 2.86 4.37
C SER A 206 -7.03 4.18 4.10
N TRP A 207 -6.02 4.16 3.25
CA TRP A 207 -5.36 5.39 2.79
C TRP A 207 -6.28 6.32 1.99
N LEU A 208 -7.42 5.82 1.52
CA LEU A 208 -8.46 6.62 0.85
C LEU A 208 -9.23 7.50 1.83
N THR A 209 -9.33 7.09 3.11
CA THR A 209 -10.14 7.79 4.10
C THR A 209 -9.79 9.28 4.24
N PRO A 210 -8.52 9.68 4.42
CA PRO A 210 -8.17 11.10 4.60
C PRO A 210 -8.31 11.95 3.33
N ILE A 211 -8.44 11.32 2.14
CA ILE A 211 -8.45 12.02 0.84
C ILE A 211 -9.77 11.90 0.09
N LEU A 212 -10.85 11.53 0.76
CA LEU A 212 -12.16 11.44 0.11
C LEU A 212 -12.60 12.74 -0.54
N ARG A 213 -12.29 13.89 0.08
CA ARG A 213 -12.63 15.21 -0.47
C ARG A 213 -11.89 15.51 -1.77
N GLU A 214 -10.64 15.11 -1.89
CA GLU A 214 -9.84 15.24 -3.10
C GLU A 214 -10.37 14.34 -4.22
N ILE A 215 -10.79 13.11 -3.87
CA ILE A 215 -11.43 12.19 -4.82
C ILE A 215 -12.76 12.73 -5.32
N ASP A 216 -13.58 13.27 -4.43
CA ASP A 216 -14.87 13.89 -4.78
C ASP A 216 -14.67 15.14 -5.65
N ALA A 217 -13.67 15.99 -5.31
CA ALA A 217 -13.34 17.17 -6.09
C ALA A 217 -12.83 16.82 -7.50
N ASP A 218 -11.96 15.82 -7.63
CA ASP A 218 -11.48 15.33 -8.93
C ASP A 218 -12.64 14.76 -9.78
N SER A 219 -13.52 13.99 -9.15
CA SER A 219 -14.72 13.44 -9.79
C SER A 219 -15.67 14.56 -10.25
N ALA A 220 -15.89 15.59 -9.42
CA ALA A 220 -16.70 16.74 -9.75
C ALA A 220 -16.10 17.55 -10.90
N ALA A 221 -14.76 17.75 -10.91
CA ALA A 221 -14.07 18.42 -12.01
C ALA A 221 -14.19 17.64 -13.32
N THR A 222 -14.11 16.32 -13.26
CA THR A 222 -14.28 15.44 -14.42
C THR A 222 -15.72 15.50 -14.94
N ASN A 223 -16.73 15.45 -14.07
CA ASN A 223 -18.13 15.58 -14.43
C ASN A 223 -18.43 16.97 -15.03
N HIS A 224 -17.86 18.02 -14.45
CA HIS A 224 -18.03 19.37 -15.01
C HIS A 224 -17.46 19.48 -16.42
N LYS A 225 -16.27 18.90 -16.67
CA LYS A 225 -15.70 18.84 -18.03
C LYS A 225 -16.60 18.05 -18.98
N LEU A 226 -17.11 16.90 -18.54
CA LEU A 226 -17.99 16.08 -19.36
C LEU A 226 -19.25 16.86 -19.75
N GLN A 227 -19.92 17.48 -18.78
CA GLN A 227 -21.11 18.30 -19.04
C GLN A 227 -20.81 19.50 -19.95
N PHE A 228 -19.63 20.14 -19.77
CA PHE A 228 -19.20 21.21 -20.67
C PHE A 228 -19.09 20.73 -22.12
N PHE A 229 -18.57 19.53 -22.36
CA PHE A 229 -18.49 18.95 -23.70
C PHE A 229 -19.83 18.43 -24.23
N GLU A 230 -20.67 17.85 -23.37
CA GLU A 230 -22.00 17.33 -23.76
C GLU A 230 -22.95 18.44 -24.13
N HIS A 231 -22.95 19.54 -23.39
CA HIS A 231 -23.78 20.71 -23.69
C HIS A 231 -23.13 21.67 -24.70
N ALA A 232 -22.00 21.22 -25.29
CA ALA A 232 -21.29 21.79 -26.41
C ALA A 232 -21.16 23.29 -26.37
N ALA A 233 -20.34 23.76 -25.49
CA ALA A 233 -19.90 25.14 -25.63
C ALA A 233 -21.03 26.13 -25.95
N THR A 234 -22.24 25.91 -25.45
CA THR A 234 -23.12 27.01 -25.20
C THR A 234 -22.55 27.70 -23.97
N PRO A 235 -21.69 28.73 -24.14
CA PRO A 235 -21.39 29.57 -23.01
C PRO A 235 -22.73 29.99 -22.44
N ASN A 236 -22.81 30.19 -21.10
CA ASN A 236 -24.00 30.81 -20.52
C ASN A 236 -24.30 32.07 -21.30
N MET A 237 -25.18 31.92 -22.31
CA MET A 237 -25.50 32.96 -23.25
C MET A 237 -26.82 33.56 -22.83
N VAL A 238 -26.83 34.83 -22.63
CA VAL A 238 -28.09 35.58 -22.40
C VAL A 238 -28.54 36.13 -23.73
N ILE A 239 -29.67 35.63 -24.21
CA ILE A 239 -30.34 36.15 -25.40
C ILE A 239 -31.41 37.09 -24.90
N LYS A 240 -31.27 38.39 -25.22
CA LYS A 240 -32.27 39.39 -24.96
C LYS A 240 -33.15 39.58 -26.18
N PHE A 241 -34.43 39.52 -26.00
CA PHE A 241 -35.43 39.82 -27.04
C PHE A 241 -35.99 41.21 -26.84
N ASP A 242 -36.43 41.82 -27.91
CA ASP A 242 -37.19 43.08 -27.86
C ASP A 242 -38.49 42.87 -27.06
N SER A 243 -38.97 43.94 -26.41
CA SER A 243 -40.22 43.92 -25.62
C SER A 243 -41.48 43.58 -26.42
N THR A 244 -41.41 43.58 -27.74
CA THR A 244 -42.50 43.21 -28.67
C THR A 244 -42.66 41.71 -28.85
N VAL A 245 -41.66 40.89 -28.40
CA VAL A 245 -41.68 39.43 -28.53
C VAL A 245 -42.51 38.84 -27.40
N THR A 246 -43.47 38.01 -27.74
CA THR A 246 -44.37 37.34 -26.78
C THR A 246 -43.65 36.15 -26.09
N GLN A 247 -44.07 35.79 -24.87
CA GLN A 247 -43.54 34.66 -24.15
C GLN A 247 -43.61 33.34 -24.95
N ALA A 248 -44.69 33.11 -25.67
CA ALA A 248 -44.85 31.94 -26.54
C ALA A 248 -43.79 31.86 -27.67
N GLN A 249 -43.38 33.02 -28.20
CA GLN A 249 -42.31 33.10 -29.20
C GLN A 249 -40.94 32.83 -28.58
N VAL A 250 -40.69 33.27 -27.34
CA VAL A 250 -39.45 32.97 -26.59
C VAL A 250 -39.34 31.47 -26.30
N GLU A 251 -40.42 30.84 -25.85
CA GLU A 251 -40.47 29.40 -25.60
C GLU A 251 -40.24 28.57 -26.87
N ALA A 252 -40.88 28.95 -27.98
CA ALA A 252 -40.66 28.30 -29.27
C ALA A 252 -39.23 28.45 -29.77
N PHE A 253 -38.61 29.62 -29.55
CA PHE A 253 -37.21 29.84 -29.89
C PHE A 253 -36.29 28.99 -29.00
N ALA A 254 -36.55 28.89 -27.70
CA ALA A 254 -35.76 28.09 -26.78
C ALA A 254 -35.77 26.60 -27.18
N GLN A 255 -36.93 26.08 -27.60
CA GLN A 255 -37.03 24.70 -28.06
C GLN A 255 -36.24 24.46 -29.36
N VAL A 256 -36.37 25.33 -30.35
CA VAL A 256 -35.62 25.23 -31.62
C VAL A 256 -34.09 25.41 -31.36
N PHE A 257 -33.75 26.30 -30.43
CA PHE A 257 -32.35 26.52 -30.04
C PHE A 257 -31.75 25.25 -29.44
N ALA A 258 -32.42 24.63 -28.45
CA ALA A 258 -31.98 23.37 -27.83
C ALA A 258 -31.80 22.27 -28.90
N GLU A 259 -32.76 22.07 -29.80
CA GLU A 259 -32.68 21.04 -30.84
C GLU A 259 -31.52 21.26 -31.85
N ARG A 260 -31.19 22.51 -32.18
CA ARG A 260 -30.23 22.83 -33.24
C ARG A 260 -28.83 23.19 -32.77
N HIS A 261 -28.67 23.63 -31.53
CA HIS A 261 -27.42 24.18 -31.02
C HIS A 261 -26.91 23.52 -29.72
N GLU A 262 -27.72 22.71 -29.04
CA GLU A 262 -27.24 21.91 -27.92
C GLU A 262 -26.65 20.58 -28.39
N GLY A 263 -25.65 20.09 -27.62
CA GLY A 263 -25.02 18.79 -27.86
C GLY A 263 -23.76 18.84 -28.73
N LEU A 264 -22.91 17.84 -28.55
CA LEU A 264 -21.60 17.74 -29.22
C LEU A 264 -21.67 17.75 -30.76
N ALA A 265 -22.74 17.18 -31.31
CA ALA A 265 -22.97 17.13 -32.74
C ALA A 265 -23.30 18.50 -33.38
N ASN A 266 -23.68 19.47 -32.55
CA ASN A 266 -24.08 20.80 -32.97
C ASN A 266 -23.03 21.89 -32.65
N ALA A 267 -21.88 21.48 -32.11
CA ALA A 267 -20.78 22.39 -31.76
C ALA A 267 -20.34 23.20 -33.00
N TYR A 268 -20.02 24.47 -32.80
CA TYR A 268 -19.55 25.40 -33.82
C TYR A 268 -20.59 25.76 -34.94
N LYS A 269 -21.86 25.40 -34.80
CA LYS A 269 -22.88 25.89 -35.73
C LYS A 269 -23.15 27.39 -35.54
N THR A 270 -23.23 28.10 -36.62
CA THR A 270 -23.49 29.53 -36.59
C THR A 270 -24.92 29.81 -36.10
N LEU A 271 -25.06 30.64 -35.06
CA LEU A 271 -26.33 31.14 -34.57
C LEU A 271 -26.71 32.38 -35.32
N VAL A 272 -27.87 32.37 -35.95
CA VAL A 272 -28.44 33.53 -36.62
C VAL A 272 -29.62 34.01 -35.78
N LEU A 273 -29.56 35.23 -35.29
CA LEU A 273 -30.63 35.89 -34.53
C LEU A 273 -31.37 36.88 -35.40
N GLY A 274 -32.70 36.94 -35.23
CA GLY A 274 -33.57 37.90 -35.88
C GLY A 274 -34.46 38.62 -34.88
N GLY A 275 -35.25 39.59 -35.34
CA GLY A 275 -36.25 40.25 -34.50
C GLY A 275 -35.71 41.12 -33.36
N GLY A 276 -34.53 41.73 -33.53
CA GLY A 276 -33.96 42.59 -32.51
C GLY A 276 -33.36 41.84 -31.33
N ALA A 277 -33.15 40.53 -31.45
CA ALA A 277 -32.49 39.75 -30.40
C ALA A 277 -30.99 40.05 -30.34
N ASP A 278 -30.47 40.25 -29.15
CA ASP A 278 -29.04 40.44 -28.86
C ASP A 278 -28.52 39.31 -27.95
N ALA A 279 -27.37 38.77 -28.30
CA ALA A 279 -26.80 37.66 -27.60
C ALA A 279 -25.45 38.04 -26.94
N HIS A 280 -25.41 38.00 -25.63
CA HIS A 280 -24.19 38.17 -24.85
C HIS A 280 -23.71 36.85 -24.28
N VAL A 281 -22.49 36.50 -24.56
CA VAL A 281 -21.81 35.37 -23.91
C VAL A 281 -21.38 35.82 -22.53
N VAL A 282 -21.95 35.20 -21.50
CA VAL A 282 -21.66 35.51 -20.07
C VAL A 282 -20.73 34.45 -19.46
N GLY A 283 -20.32 33.44 -20.21
CA GLY A 283 -19.49 32.34 -19.73
C GLY A 283 -18.02 32.71 -19.57
N SER A 284 -17.38 32.15 -18.55
CA SER A 284 -15.92 32.20 -18.43
C SER A 284 -15.26 31.31 -19.49
N ASN A 285 -14.20 31.80 -20.12
CA ASN A 285 -13.45 31.06 -21.12
C ASN A 285 -12.80 29.82 -20.45
N PHE A 286 -12.80 28.66 -21.14
CA PHE A 286 -12.23 27.41 -20.66
C PHE A 286 -10.77 27.56 -20.21
N GLU A 287 -9.98 28.42 -20.88
CA GLU A 287 -8.62 28.77 -20.52
C GLU A 287 -8.52 29.53 -19.17
N GLN A 288 -9.54 30.32 -18.82
CA GLN A 288 -9.54 31.09 -17.56
C GLN A 288 -9.75 30.23 -16.32
N MET A 289 -10.31 29.04 -16.44
CA MET A 289 -10.57 28.15 -15.31
C MET A 289 -9.37 27.33 -14.90
N SER A 290 -8.24 27.40 -15.62
CA SER A 290 -6.97 26.71 -15.28
C SER A 290 -7.13 25.27 -14.83
N PHE A 291 -8.07 24.53 -15.46
CA PHE A 291 -8.41 23.16 -15.09
C PHE A 291 -7.19 22.25 -14.95
N LYS A 292 -6.19 22.44 -15.83
CA LYS A 292 -4.96 21.65 -15.79
C LYS A 292 -4.23 21.81 -14.46
N VAL A 293 -4.18 23.03 -13.91
CA VAL A 293 -3.46 23.32 -12.65
C VAL A 293 -4.23 22.77 -11.45
N VAL A 294 -5.55 23.02 -11.41
CA VAL A 294 -6.40 22.58 -10.29
C VAL A 294 -6.49 21.06 -10.25
N GLN A 295 -6.67 20.41 -11.38
CA GLN A 295 -6.78 18.96 -11.47
C GLN A 295 -5.44 18.27 -11.20
N GLY A 296 -4.33 18.77 -11.77
CA GLY A 296 -3.00 18.21 -11.53
C GLY A 296 -2.60 18.23 -10.06
N ALA A 297 -2.90 19.31 -9.32
CA ALA A 297 -2.66 19.38 -7.88
C ALA A 297 -3.51 18.35 -7.09
N GLY A 298 -4.77 18.13 -7.50
CA GLY A 298 -5.63 17.09 -6.89
C GLY A 298 -5.10 15.69 -7.12
N GLU A 299 -4.74 15.36 -8.36
CA GLU A 299 -4.15 14.09 -8.75
C GLU A 299 -2.87 13.79 -7.97
N THR A 300 -1.99 14.77 -7.80
CA THR A 300 -0.74 14.65 -7.04
C THR A 300 -0.98 14.38 -5.56
N ARG A 301 -2.00 14.98 -4.94
CA ARG A 301 -2.39 14.69 -3.55
C ARG A 301 -2.89 13.26 -3.37
N ILE A 302 -3.69 12.76 -4.31
CA ILE A 302 -4.15 11.36 -4.30
C ILE A 302 -2.94 10.42 -4.40
N ALA A 303 -2.02 10.67 -5.33
CA ALA A 303 -0.81 9.86 -5.48
C ALA A 303 0.09 9.91 -4.24
N ALA A 304 0.24 11.08 -3.62
CA ALA A 304 1.01 11.25 -2.39
C ALA A 304 0.42 10.45 -1.21
N ALA A 305 -0.90 10.46 -1.04
CA ALA A 305 -1.58 9.69 -0.01
C ALA A 305 -1.46 8.17 -0.25
N ALA A 306 -1.46 7.74 -1.51
CA ALA A 306 -1.18 6.36 -1.89
C ALA A 306 0.28 5.94 -1.65
N GLY A 307 1.19 6.89 -1.39
CA GLY A 307 2.63 6.65 -1.33
C GLY A 307 3.28 6.37 -2.68
N VAL A 308 2.59 6.71 -3.79
CA VAL A 308 3.06 6.46 -5.16
C VAL A 308 3.59 7.76 -5.76
N PRO A 309 4.85 7.82 -6.20
CA PRO A 309 5.36 9.00 -6.88
C PRO A 309 4.57 9.28 -8.18
N PRO A 310 4.15 10.53 -8.45
CA PRO A 310 3.32 10.89 -9.61
C PRO A 310 3.91 10.43 -10.96
N VAL A 311 5.23 10.42 -11.08
CA VAL A 311 5.93 9.99 -12.29
C VAL A 311 5.75 8.48 -12.59
N ILE A 312 5.56 7.65 -11.57
CA ILE A 312 5.37 6.19 -11.72
C ILE A 312 4.01 5.89 -12.38
N VAL A 313 2.99 6.66 -12.06
CA VAL A 313 1.64 6.51 -12.61
C VAL A 313 1.35 7.45 -13.78
N GLY A 314 2.36 8.20 -14.25
CA GLY A 314 2.26 9.03 -15.45
C GLY A 314 1.41 10.30 -15.28
N LEU A 315 1.28 10.83 -14.06
CA LEU A 315 0.55 12.08 -13.83
C LEU A 315 1.32 13.29 -14.39
N SER A 316 0.58 14.29 -14.85
CA SER A 316 1.11 15.42 -15.62
C SER A 316 2.19 16.22 -14.88
N GLU A 317 2.04 16.46 -13.59
CA GLU A 317 3.05 17.16 -12.78
C GLU A 317 4.33 16.33 -12.62
N GLY A 318 4.20 15.01 -12.48
CA GLY A 318 5.34 14.09 -12.43
C GLY A 318 6.11 14.05 -13.75
N LEU A 319 5.41 14.06 -14.88
CA LEU A 319 6.02 14.00 -16.21
C LEU A 319 6.74 15.30 -16.60
N GLN A 320 6.25 16.46 -16.17
CA GLN A 320 6.91 17.74 -16.45
C GLN A 320 8.29 17.87 -15.79
N ALA A 321 8.47 17.24 -14.64
CA ALA A 321 9.72 17.20 -13.90
C ALA A 321 10.54 15.93 -14.19
N ALA A 322 10.04 15.02 -15.03
CA ALA A 322 10.64 13.71 -15.26
C ALA A 322 11.94 13.84 -16.06
N THR A 323 13.05 13.51 -15.41
CA THR A 323 14.33 13.20 -16.04
C THR A 323 14.64 11.74 -15.77
N TYR A 324 15.56 11.16 -16.54
CA TYR A 324 15.99 9.78 -16.29
C TYR A 324 16.49 9.55 -14.85
N SER A 325 17.23 10.50 -14.31
CA SER A 325 17.72 10.47 -12.93
C SER A 325 16.58 10.51 -11.89
N ASN A 326 15.58 11.36 -12.10
CA ASN A 326 14.46 11.50 -11.19
C ASN A 326 13.55 10.25 -11.17
N TYR A 327 13.45 9.53 -12.29
CA TYR A 327 12.69 8.29 -12.36
C TYR A 327 13.31 7.19 -11.50
N GLY A 328 14.64 7.02 -11.55
CA GLY A 328 15.35 6.08 -10.67
C GLY A 328 15.15 6.40 -9.18
N GLN A 329 15.24 7.69 -8.81
CA GLN A 329 14.96 8.13 -7.43
C GLN A 329 13.49 7.89 -7.02
N ALA A 330 12.55 8.11 -7.93
CA ALA A 330 11.14 7.85 -7.66
C ALA A 330 10.88 6.35 -7.43
N ARG A 331 11.53 5.47 -8.20
CA ARG A 331 11.46 4.01 -7.99
C ARG A 331 11.99 3.62 -6.61
N ARG A 332 13.17 4.12 -6.23
CA ARG A 332 13.75 3.86 -4.89
C ARG A 332 12.82 4.37 -3.79
N LYS A 333 12.31 5.60 -3.90
CA LYS A 333 11.36 6.15 -2.93
C LYS A 333 10.09 5.30 -2.80
N PHE A 334 9.56 4.79 -3.90
CA PHE A 334 8.37 3.93 -3.89
C PHE A 334 8.67 2.57 -3.25
N ALA A 335 9.82 1.99 -3.58
CA ALA A 335 10.26 0.74 -2.98
C ALA A 335 10.50 0.85 -1.47
N ASP A 336 11.30 1.84 -1.04
CA ASP A 336 11.73 1.98 0.36
C ASP A 336 10.63 2.55 1.26
N GLY A 337 9.83 3.49 0.71
CA GLY A 337 8.80 4.16 1.48
C GLY A 337 7.51 3.36 1.61
N TRP A 338 7.22 2.47 0.66
CA TRP A 338 5.97 1.72 0.67
C TRP A 338 6.15 0.21 0.51
N ALA A 339 6.83 -0.29 -0.53
CA ALA A 339 6.82 -1.72 -0.85
C ALA A 339 7.51 -2.57 0.21
N ARG A 340 8.75 -2.26 0.58
CA ARG A 340 9.54 -3.02 1.57
C ARG A 340 8.91 -3.03 2.96
N PRO A 341 8.43 -1.89 3.53
CA PRO A 341 7.68 -1.91 4.78
C PRO A 341 6.40 -2.74 4.71
N SER A 342 5.66 -2.66 3.58
CA SER A 342 4.43 -3.43 3.36
C SER A 342 4.70 -4.93 3.27
N TRP A 343 5.73 -5.38 2.55
CA TRP A 343 6.14 -6.78 2.49
C TRP A 343 6.54 -7.32 3.86
N ARG A 344 7.28 -6.53 4.65
CA ARG A 344 7.68 -6.91 6.01
C ARG A 344 6.47 -7.11 6.92
N SER A 345 5.53 -6.17 6.90
CA SER A 345 4.31 -6.27 7.70
C SER A 345 3.39 -7.40 7.21
N ALA A 346 3.31 -7.64 5.90
CA ALA A 346 2.57 -8.76 5.34
C ALA A 346 3.19 -10.11 5.72
N ALA A 347 4.53 -10.22 5.68
CA ALA A 347 5.24 -11.40 6.16
C ALA A 347 4.92 -11.69 7.62
N ALA A 348 4.95 -10.67 8.50
CA ALA A 348 4.59 -10.83 9.91
C ALA A 348 3.13 -11.31 10.09
N ALA A 349 2.19 -10.77 9.32
CA ALA A 349 0.80 -11.20 9.37
C ALA A 349 0.61 -12.65 8.85
N LEU A 350 1.26 -13.01 7.75
CA LEU A 350 1.20 -14.34 7.16
C LEU A 350 1.91 -15.41 7.99
N ALA A 351 2.91 -15.02 8.80
CA ALA A 351 3.59 -15.93 9.73
C ALA A 351 2.62 -16.58 10.74
N ASN A 352 1.49 -15.92 11.02
CA ASN A 352 0.48 -16.47 11.93
C ASN A 352 -0.24 -17.72 11.39
N VAL A 353 -0.24 -17.93 10.08
CA VAL A 353 -0.97 -19.05 9.43
C VAL A 353 -0.07 -20.12 8.86
N ILE A 354 1.24 -20.00 9.04
CA ILE A 354 2.23 -21.03 8.63
C ILE A 354 3.07 -21.47 9.83
N ASP A 355 3.67 -22.63 9.71
CA ASP A 355 4.57 -23.14 10.76
C ASP A 355 5.97 -22.55 10.51
N VAL A 356 6.36 -21.54 11.28
CA VAL A 356 7.67 -20.89 11.19
C VAL A 356 8.71 -21.73 11.95
N PRO A 357 9.85 -22.10 11.32
CA PRO A 357 10.91 -22.86 12.00
C PRO A 357 11.48 -22.11 13.20
N ALA A 358 11.87 -22.86 14.25
CA ALA A 358 12.47 -22.28 15.45
C ALA A 358 13.75 -21.50 15.11
N GLY A 359 13.88 -20.28 15.64
CA GLY A 359 15.00 -19.38 15.35
C GLY A 359 14.99 -18.76 13.97
N ALA A 360 13.85 -18.79 13.28
CA ALA A 360 13.65 -18.10 12.01
C ALA A 360 12.43 -17.18 12.07
N GLU A 361 12.32 -16.31 11.09
CA GLU A 361 11.15 -15.49 10.83
C GLU A 361 10.74 -15.61 9.36
N LEU A 362 9.46 -15.41 9.06
CA LEU A 362 9.01 -15.27 7.68
C LEU A 362 9.45 -13.90 7.15
N TRP A 363 10.09 -13.90 5.99
CA TRP A 363 10.63 -12.70 5.38
C TRP A 363 10.32 -12.65 3.88
N TYR A 364 10.35 -11.47 3.31
CA TYR A 364 10.23 -11.29 1.87
C TYR A 364 11.57 -11.45 1.15
N ASP A 365 11.53 -11.90 -0.09
CA ASP A 365 12.67 -11.95 -1.02
C ASP A 365 12.36 -11.02 -2.20
N ASP A 366 13.14 -9.94 -2.32
CA ASP A 366 12.97 -8.91 -3.35
C ASP A 366 14.11 -8.90 -4.39
N ARG A 367 15.04 -9.87 -4.31
CA ARG A 367 16.25 -9.92 -5.13
C ARG A 367 15.98 -10.10 -6.62
N ASP A 368 14.89 -10.77 -6.99
CA ASP A 368 14.52 -11.07 -8.37
C ASP A 368 13.58 -10.02 -8.97
N ILE A 369 13.25 -8.94 -8.26
CA ILE A 369 12.29 -7.93 -8.71
C ILE A 369 12.98 -6.93 -9.62
N PRO A 370 12.69 -6.92 -10.95
CA PRO A 370 13.39 -6.05 -11.91
C PRO A 370 13.21 -4.56 -11.61
N PHE A 371 12.04 -4.20 -11.04
CA PHE A 371 11.75 -2.83 -10.62
C PHE A 371 12.72 -2.31 -9.54
N LEU A 372 13.29 -3.19 -8.71
CA LEU A 372 14.21 -2.86 -7.61
C LEU A 372 15.68 -2.99 -8.00
N GLN A 373 15.97 -3.68 -9.11
CA GLN A 373 17.35 -3.82 -9.56
C GLN A 373 17.92 -2.46 -9.97
N GLU A 374 19.15 -2.23 -9.58
CA GLU A 374 19.87 -1.04 -9.98
C GLU A 374 20.09 -1.03 -11.48
N ASP A 375 20.10 0.15 -12.08
CA ASP A 375 20.48 0.27 -13.48
C ASP A 375 21.89 -0.32 -13.68
N GLN A 376 22.13 -0.98 -14.82
CA GLN A 376 23.43 -1.59 -15.13
C GLN A 376 24.61 -0.61 -14.97
N LYS A 377 24.34 0.69 -15.15
CA LYS A 377 25.31 1.75 -14.93
C LYS A 377 25.64 1.93 -13.45
N ASP A 378 24.63 2.01 -12.58
CA ASP A 378 24.81 2.13 -11.13
C ASP A 378 25.53 0.88 -10.58
N ALA A 379 25.12 -0.31 -11.03
CA ALA A 379 25.79 -1.56 -10.67
C ALA A 379 27.24 -1.65 -11.17
N ALA A 380 27.56 -1.06 -12.31
CA ALA A 380 28.92 -0.98 -12.82
C ALA A 380 29.77 0.04 -12.02
N GLU A 381 29.17 1.14 -11.62
CA GLU A 381 29.82 2.16 -10.77
C GLU A 381 30.12 1.63 -9.38
N ILE A 382 29.16 0.94 -8.72
CA ILE A 382 29.37 0.27 -7.44
C ILE A 382 30.53 -0.74 -7.55
N ARG A 383 30.49 -1.64 -8.54
CA ARG A 383 31.58 -2.61 -8.76
C ARG A 383 32.92 -1.95 -8.98
N SER A 384 32.96 -0.78 -9.63
CA SER A 384 34.19 -0.01 -9.81
C SER A 384 34.70 0.55 -8.49
N VAL A 385 33.83 1.07 -7.65
CA VAL A 385 34.16 1.56 -6.30
C VAL A 385 34.63 0.42 -5.41
N ASP A 386 33.95 -0.73 -5.44
CA ASP A 386 34.34 -1.93 -4.68
C ASP A 386 35.74 -2.42 -5.10
N ALA A 387 36.03 -2.47 -6.40
CA ALA A 387 37.30 -2.87 -6.90
C ALA A 387 38.45 -1.92 -6.46
N VAL A 388 38.17 -0.61 -6.41
CA VAL A 388 39.12 0.38 -5.88
C VAL A 388 39.33 0.18 -4.37
N SER A 389 38.23 -0.07 -3.62
CA SER A 389 38.28 -0.33 -2.18
C SER A 389 39.05 -1.60 -1.83
N ILE A 390 38.79 -2.71 -2.55
CA ILE A 390 39.52 -3.96 -2.44
C ILE A 390 41.01 -3.73 -2.68
N LYS A 391 41.37 -3.05 -3.77
CA LYS A 391 42.75 -2.75 -4.09
C LYS A 391 43.44 -1.93 -2.99
N ALA A 392 42.79 -0.87 -2.52
CA ALA A 392 43.32 0.01 -1.47
C ALA A 392 43.54 -0.73 -0.14
N LEU A 393 42.62 -1.61 0.26
CA LEU A 393 42.75 -2.40 1.48
C LEU A 393 43.83 -3.48 1.39
N ILE A 394 43.99 -4.14 0.24
CA ILE A 394 45.09 -5.09 0.01
C ILE A 394 46.43 -4.34 -0.01
N GLU A 395 46.51 -3.18 -0.65
CA GLU A 395 47.71 -2.35 -0.64
C GLU A 395 48.07 -1.83 0.78
N ALA A 396 47.06 -1.62 1.63
CA ALA A 396 47.25 -1.27 3.04
C ALA A 396 47.72 -2.44 3.93
N GLY A 397 47.79 -3.66 3.37
CA GLY A 397 48.37 -4.82 4.04
C GLY A 397 47.38 -5.78 4.68
N TYR A 398 46.09 -5.70 4.36
CA TYR A 398 45.10 -6.69 4.81
C TYR A 398 45.09 -7.95 3.92
N GLU A 399 44.72 -9.08 4.51
CA GLU A 399 44.62 -10.36 3.81
C GLU A 399 43.59 -10.28 2.67
N PRO A 400 43.93 -10.67 1.43
CA PRO A 400 43.05 -10.52 0.24
C PRO A 400 41.70 -11.20 0.40
N ASP A 401 41.66 -12.41 0.96
CA ASP A 401 40.40 -13.15 1.14
C ASP A 401 39.48 -12.49 2.17
N ALA A 402 40.05 -11.95 3.25
CA ALA A 402 39.32 -11.20 4.26
C ALA A 402 38.78 -9.87 3.70
N VAL A 403 39.54 -9.20 2.83
CA VAL A 403 39.12 -7.96 2.18
C VAL A 403 37.96 -8.22 1.23
N ILE A 404 38.03 -9.28 0.42
CA ILE A 404 36.94 -9.65 -0.52
C ILE A 404 35.68 -9.98 0.30
N ALA A 405 35.80 -10.74 1.38
CA ALA A 405 34.67 -11.08 2.25
C ALA A 405 34.07 -9.83 2.93
N ALA A 406 34.90 -8.91 3.41
CA ALA A 406 34.47 -7.68 4.08
C ALA A 406 33.73 -6.73 3.12
N VAL A 407 34.26 -6.52 1.89
CA VAL A 407 33.63 -5.66 0.89
C VAL A 407 32.36 -6.31 0.37
N ALA A 408 32.35 -7.62 0.11
CA ALA A 408 31.14 -8.33 -0.33
C ALA A 408 30.02 -8.34 0.72
N ALA A 409 30.37 -8.29 2.01
CA ALA A 409 29.41 -8.23 3.13
C ALA A 409 29.07 -6.79 3.54
N ASP A 410 29.71 -5.77 2.98
CA ASP A 410 29.65 -4.37 3.42
C ASP A 410 29.91 -4.23 4.94
N ASP A 411 30.85 -5.04 5.44
CA ASP A 411 31.20 -5.11 6.88
C ASP A 411 32.70 -5.10 7.08
N LEU A 412 33.27 -3.91 7.28
CA LEU A 412 34.69 -3.72 7.55
C LEU A 412 35.13 -4.30 8.89
N THR A 413 34.23 -4.68 9.79
CA THR A 413 34.62 -5.31 11.08
C THR A 413 35.26 -6.69 10.89
N LEU A 414 34.99 -7.34 9.74
CA LEU A 414 35.62 -8.60 9.33
C LEU A 414 37.11 -8.49 9.10
N LEU A 415 37.66 -7.27 8.92
CA LEU A 415 39.10 -7.02 8.79
C LEU A 415 39.83 -6.95 10.10
N SER A 416 39.12 -7.00 11.23
CA SER A 416 39.73 -6.94 12.56
C SER A 416 40.67 -8.14 12.79
N GLY A 417 41.96 -7.87 13.03
CA GLY A 417 42.97 -8.89 13.21
C GLY A 417 43.46 -9.59 11.93
N GLN A 418 43.04 -9.15 10.75
CA GLN A 418 43.41 -9.73 9.44
C GLN A 418 44.51 -8.95 8.71
N HIS A 419 45.29 -8.15 9.44
CA HIS A 419 46.40 -7.41 8.82
C HIS A 419 47.67 -8.28 8.81
N THR A 420 48.30 -8.42 7.62
CA THR A 420 49.48 -9.27 7.39
C THR A 420 50.76 -8.76 8.04
N GLY A 421 50.79 -7.53 8.53
CA GLY A 421 52.00 -6.84 8.99
C GLY A 421 52.88 -6.30 7.88
N MET A 422 52.54 -6.58 6.63
CA MET A 422 53.25 -6.05 5.46
C MET A 422 52.66 -4.70 5.00
N MET A 423 53.50 -3.76 4.62
CA MET A 423 53.13 -2.48 4.08
C MET A 423 53.54 -2.38 2.60
N SER A 424 52.72 -1.70 1.78
CA SER A 424 53.10 -1.40 0.38
C SER A 424 54.43 -0.61 0.35
N VAL A 425 55.28 -0.93 -0.60
CA VAL A 425 56.57 -0.22 -0.85
C VAL A 425 56.33 1.27 -1.08
N GLN A 426 55.18 1.66 -1.58
CA GLN A 426 54.81 3.06 -1.83
C GLN A 426 54.54 3.85 -0.56
N LEU A 427 54.26 3.19 0.58
CA LEU A 427 54.02 3.83 1.89
C LEU A 427 55.29 4.00 2.69
N ARG A 428 56.45 3.57 2.19
CA ARG A 428 57.73 3.82 2.86
C ARG A 428 58.20 5.26 2.63
N PRO A 429 58.63 5.98 3.66
CA PRO A 429 59.24 7.28 3.49
C PRO A 429 60.46 7.21 2.56
N PRO A 430 60.68 8.20 1.69
CA PRO A 430 61.86 8.26 0.86
C PRO A 430 63.14 8.15 1.70
N GLY A 431 64.03 7.20 1.37
CA GLY A 431 65.31 7.01 2.06
C GLY A 431 65.32 5.94 3.19
N THR A 432 64.19 5.23 3.40
CA THR A 432 64.19 4.07 4.31
C THR A 432 64.91 2.90 3.63
N PRO A 433 66.04 2.35 4.19
CA PRO A 433 66.72 1.23 3.58
C PRO A 433 65.81 0.02 3.44
N SER A 434 65.80 -0.61 2.28
CA SER A 434 65.14 -1.91 2.12
C SER A 434 65.84 -2.92 3.03
N ALA A 435 65.11 -3.55 3.93
CA ALA A 435 65.60 -4.72 4.66
C ALA A 435 65.64 -5.95 3.72
N LEU A 436 66.39 -5.82 2.64
CA LEU A 436 66.74 -6.97 1.83
C LEU A 436 68.05 -7.52 2.31
N ALA A 437 67.93 -8.65 2.94
CA ALA A 437 68.90 -9.73 3.13
C ALA A 437 70.39 -9.32 3.28
N ASP A 438 70.92 -9.55 4.44
CA ASP A 438 72.36 -9.77 4.61
C ASP A 438 72.83 -10.84 3.60
N PRO A 439 73.88 -10.61 2.86
CA PRO A 439 74.44 -11.61 1.95
C PRO A 439 74.87 -12.82 2.79
N VAL A 440 74.33 -13.99 2.44
CA VAL A 440 74.77 -15.26 2.95
C VAL A 440 76.28 -15.37 2.65
N PRO A 441 77.16 -15.61 3.64
CA PRO A 441 78.58 -15.84 3.36
C PRO A 441 78.72 -17.14 2.57
N VAL A 442 79.29 -17.05 1.38
CA VAL A 442 79.68 -18.20 0.57
C VAL A 442 80.89 -18.82 1.21
N PRO A 443 80.96 -20.17 1.37
CA PRO A 443 82.04 -20.89 2.01
C PRO A 443 83.39 -20.83 1.32
#